data_6b0a6843ccdf0cb98e0d4b86876ebafd
#
_entry.id   6b0a6843ccdf0cb98e0d4b86876ebafd
#
_cell.length_a   1.000
_cell.length_b   1.000
_cell.length_c   1.000
_cell.angle_alpha   90.00
_cell.angle_beta   90.00
_cell.angle_gamma   90.00
#
_symmetry.space_group_name_H-M   'P 1'
#
loop_
_entity.id
_entity.type
_entity.pdbx_description
1 polymer ?
#
loop_
_entity_poly.entity_id
_entity_poly.type
_entity_poly.pdbx_seq_one_letter_code
_entity_poly.pdbx_strand_id
1 'polypeptide(L)'
;MLQSRNSRFLNAEALDFPADAARVSHMGALDHLSGRIAAVLLGVVLGSGLNGSGATLIAPAFAEGVAADEVEAEAALLAELADPENRAWRRTERALLARWSLSGSPAMDLLLERGRRAMAEGEFDAAIEHLTALTDHAPDFAEGWNARATAFYMAGQFGPSIADIARTLALNPAHFGALAGLGHIFRALDEPERALAAYRAALAIHPNKPELREAVETLEAALGGQDI
;
A
#
# COMPACT_ATOMS: atom_id res chain seq x y z
N MET A 1 0.17 15.65 -19.22
CA MET A 1 1.63 15.68 -18.97
C MET A 1 2.02 15.34 -17.53
N LEU A 2 1.10 14.81 -16.71
CA LEU A 2 1.31 14.47 -15.28
C LEU A 2 1.56 12.97 -15.02
N GLN A 3 1.38 12.11 -16.01
CA GLN A 3 1.51 10.65 -15.84
C GLN A 3 2.95 10.10 -15.85
N SER A 4 3.97 10.91 -16.21
CA SER A 4 5.34 10.40 -16.37
C SER A 4 6.24 10.57 -15.13
N ARG A 5 5.74 11.16 -14.05
CA ARG A 5 6.56 11.40 -12.82
C ARG A 5 6.48 10.28 -11.78
N ASN A 6 5.40 9.50 -11.76
CA ASN A 6 5.20 8.48 -10.72
C ASN A 6 5.90 7.14 -10.99
N SER A 7 6.36 6.87 -12.20
CA SER A 7 7.04 5.62 -12.55
C SER A 7 8.54 5.58 -12.19
N ARG A 8 9.08 6.66 -11.62
CA ARG A 8 10.51 6.72 -11.23
C ARG A 8 10.81 6.24 -9.82
N PHE A 9 9.78 5.99 -8.98
CA PHE A 9 10.00 5.75 -7.55
C PHE A 9 10.25 4.30 -7.16
N LEU A 10 9.91 3.34 -8.00
CA LEU A 10 10.14 1.93 -7.70
C LEU A 10 10.67 1.23 -8.94
N ASN A 11 11.98 1.14 -9.03
CA ASN A 11 12.59 0.07 -9.79
C ASN A 11 12.37 -1.21 -8.96
N ALA A 12 11.28 -1.95 -9.23
CA ALA A 12 10.99 -3.22 -8.55
C ALA A 12 12.16 -4.21 -8.68
N GLU A 13 13.00 -4.07 -9.72
CA GLU A 13 14.24 -4.80 -9.90
C GLU A 13 15.30 -4.48 -8.84
N ALA A 14 15.28 -3.29 -8.23
CA ALA A 14 16.26 -2.90 -7.21
C ALA A 14 15.96 -3.51 -5.84
N LEU A 15 14.73 -3.98 -5.60
CA LEU A 15 14.34 -4.58 -4.32
C LEU A 15 14.42 -6.12 -4.35
N ASP A 16 14.68 -6.72 -5.51
CA ASP A 16 14.90 -8.16 -5.73
C ASP A 16 13.93 -9.04 -4.92
N PHE A 17 12.64 -8.86 -5.16
CA PHE A 17 11.62 -9.70 -4.54
C PHE A 17 11.81 -11.15 -4.99
N PRO A 18 11.64 -12.17 -4.11
CA PRO A 18 11.73 -13.56 -4.50
C PRO A 18 10.78 -13.87 -5.68
N ALA A 19 11.23 -14.72 -6.60
CA ALA A 19 10.56 -14.99 -7.89
C ALA A 19 9.08 -15.39 -7.75
N ASP A 20 8.69 -15.96 -6.62
CA ASP A 20 7.29 -16.31 -6.32
C ASP A 20 6.43 -15.08 -6.00
N ALA A 21 7.02 -14.03 -5.43
CA ALA A 21 6.35 -12.74 -5.23
C ALA A 21 6.21 -11.97 -6.56
N ALA A 22 7.17 -12.11 -7.48
CA ALA A 22 7.15 -11.49 -8.81
C ALA A 22 6.06 -12.09 -9.73
N ARG A 23 5.72 -13.38 -9.57
CA ARG A 23 4.65 -14.02 -10.35
C ARG A 23 3.27 -13.43 -10.09
N VAL A 24 3.05 -12.88 -8.90
CA VAL A 24 1.80 -12.18 -8.55
C VAL A 24 1.75 -10.78 -9.19
N SER A 25 2.91 -10.16 -9.45
CA SER A 25 3.02 -8.80 -9.99
C SER A 25 2.70 -8.70 -11.50
N HIS A 26 2.94 -9.76 -12.29
CA HIS A 26 2.74 -9.69 -13.74
C HIS A 26 1.30 -9.92 -14.22
N MET A 27 0.39 -10.36 -13.35
CA MET A 27 -1.00 -10.65 -13.74
C MET A 27 -2.02 -9.56 -13.38
N GLY A 28 -1.63 -8.47 -12.74
CA GLY A 28 -2.61 -7.51 -12.23
C GLY A 28 -2.37 -6.01 -12.47
N ALA A 29 -1.15 -5.59 -12.80
CA ALA A 29 -0.82 -4.15 -12.76
C ALA A 29 -1.36 -3.31 -13.93
N LEU A 30 -1.78 -3.92 -15.04
CA LEU A 30 -2.33 -3.19 -16.21
C LEU A 30 -3.84 -3.38 -16.41
N ASP A 31 -4.42 -4.44 -15.86
CA ASP A 31 -5.86 -4.73 -16.07
C ASP A 31 -6.77 -4.09 -15.03
N HIS A 32 -6.26 -3.76 -13.83
CA HIS A 32 -7.11 -3.23 -12.75
C HIS A 32 -7.46 -1.73 -12.89
N LEU A 33 -6.63 -0.92 -13.56
CA LEU A 33 -7.02 0.46 -13.87
C LEU A 33 -8.03 0.51 -15.04
N SER A 34 -7.95 -0.46 -15.97
CA SER A 34 -8.88 -0.55 -17.10
C SER A 34 -10.17 -1.31 -16.75
N GLY A 35 -10.13 -2.27 -15.83
CA GLY A 35 -11.26 -3.11 -15.45
C GLY A 35 -12.34 -2.40 -14.64
N ARG A 36 -11.99 -1.41 -13.84
CA ARG A 36 -12.98 -0.61 -13.07
C ARG A 36 -13.73 0.41 -13.93
N ILE A 37 -13.15 0.83 -15.05
CA ILE A 37 -13.80 1.75 -16.01
C ILE A 37 -14.63 0.98 -17.05
N ALA A 38 -14.27 -0.26 -17.39
CA ALA A 38 -14.94 -1.04 -18.43
C ALA A 38 -16.23 -1.75 -17.98
N ALA A 39 -16.44 -2.00 -16.70
CA ALA A 39 -17.62 -2.71 -16.20
C ALA A 39 -18.92 -1.87 -16.19
N VAL A 40 -18.83 -0.56 -16.41
CA VAL A 40 -20.00 0.34 -16.43
C VAL A 40 -20.55 0.60 -17.84
N LEU A 41 -19.84 0.20 -18.90
CA LEU A 41 -20.23 0.54 -20.31
C LEU A 41 -20.91 -0.57 -21.11
N LEU A 42 -21.16 -1.77 -20.54
CA LEU A 42 -21.78 -2.88 -21.29
C LEU A 42 -23.20 -3.25 -20.83
N GLY A 43 -24.00 -2.29 -20.47
CA GLY A 43 -25.36 -2.51 -19.98
C GLY A 43 -26.48 -1.78 -20.72
N VAL A 44 -26.23 -1.15 -21.87
CA VAL A 44 -27.30 -0.48 -22.62
C VAL A 44 -27.11 -0.69 -24.14
N VAL A 45 -27.66 -1.74 -24.69
CA VAL A 45 -28.36 -1.80 -26.00
C VAL A 45 -29.00 -3.18 -26.09
N LEU A 46 -30.32 -3.24 -25.99
CA LEU A 46 -31.30 -3.96 -26.78
C LEU A 46 -32.60 -4.11 -25.96
N GLY A 47 -33.57 -3.32 -26.33
CA GLY A 47 -34.93 -3.45 -25.79
C GLY A 47 -35.83 -2.33 -26.28
N SER A 48 -36.19 -2.32 -27.58
CA SER A 48 -37.26 -1.49 -28.09
C SER A 48 -38.59 -2.01 -27.57
N GLY A 49 -39.37 -1.17 -26.90
CA GLY A 49 -40.77 -1.53 -26.58
C GLY A 49 -41.38 -0.75 -25.42
N LEU A 50 -42.02 0.39 -25.75
CA LEU A 50 -43.27 0.94 -25.20
C LEU A 50 -43.49 1.19 -23.70
N ASN A 51 -43.66 2.49 -23.42
CA ASN A 51 -44.53 3.12 -22.41
C ASN A 51 -44.19 3.08 -20.91
N GLY A 52 -43.90 4.28 -20.39
CA GLY A 52 -44.42 4.70 -19.09
C GLY A 52 -43.40 4.93 -18.01
N SER A 53 -43.33 6.20 -17.59
CA SER A 53 -42.83 6.70 -16.31
C SER A 53 -41.34 6.79 -16.12
N GLY A 54 -40.87 8.03 -16.13
CA GLY A 54 -39.48 8.44 -15.88
C GLY A 54 -38.88 7.91 -14.59
N ALA A 55 -38.02 6.94 -14.74
CA ALA A 55 -36.99 6.66 -13.74
C ALA A 55 -35.70 7.24 -14.30
N THR A 56 -35.37 8.43 -13.89
CA THR A 56 -34.09 9.06 -14.19
C THR A 56 -33.01 8.25 -13.45
N LEU A 57 -32.26 7.43 -14.18
CA LEU A 57 -31.07 6.77 -13.67
C LEU A 57 -29.98 7.83 -13.48
N ILE A 58 -29.93 8.46 -12.29
CA ILE A 58 -28.91 9.46 -11.91
C ILE A 58 -27.74 8.78 -11.12
N ALA A 59 -27.49 7.50 -11.31
CA ALA A 59 -26.58 6.79 -10.42
C ALA A 59 -25.09 6.65 -10.84
N PRO A 60 -24.61 6.79 -12.09
CA PRO A 60 -23.17 6.60 -12.34
C PRO A 60 -22.31 7.85 -12.14
N ALA A 61 -22.82 9.05 -12.39
CA ALA A 61 -22.00 10.27 -12.39
C ALA A 61 -21.52 10.70 -10.99
N PHE A 62 -22.30 10.41 -9.94
CA PHE A 62 -21.90 10.75 -8.56
C PHE A 62 -20.80 9.80 -8.01
N ALA A 63 -20.81 8.52 -8.36
CA ALA A 63 -19.81 7.57 -7.91
C ALA A 63 -18.43 7.82 -8.55
N GLU A 64 -18.39 8.22 -9.81
CA GLU A 64 -17.15 8.58 -10.51
C GLU A 64 -16.56 9.88 -9.96
N GLY A 65 -17.38 10.88 -9.62
CA GLY A 65 -16.91 12.13 -9.02
C GLY A 65 -16.28 11.91 -7.65
N VAL A 66 -16.92 11.16 -6.77
CA VAL A 66 -16.41 10.87 -5.43
C VAL A 66 -15.10 10.09 -5.48
N ALA A 67 -14.97 9.11 -6.37
CA ALA A 67 -13.73 8.34 -6.51
C ALA A 67 -12.58 9.20 -7.07
N ALA A 68 -12.86 10.13 -7.97
CA ALA A 68 -11.87 11.06 -8.51
C ALA A 68 -11.38 12.04 -7.44
N ASP A 69 -12.30 12.62 -6.65
CA ASP A 69 -11.98 13.51 -5.54
C ASP A 69 -11.13 12.81 -4.47
N GLU A 70 -11.40 11.53 -4.23
CA GLU A 70 -10.64 10.73 -3.27
C GLU A 70 -9.20 10.48 -3.74
N VAL A 71 -9.00 10.14 -5.00
CA VAL A 71 -7.66 9.93 -5.59
C VAL A 71 -6.86 11.24 -5.59
N GLU A 72 -7.51 12.35 -5.93
CA GLU A 72 -6.85 13.66 -5.92
C GLU A 72 -6.45 14.08 -4.51
N ALA A 73 -7.31 13.85 -3.51
CA ALA A 73 -7.01 14.13 -2.11
C ALA A 73 -5.84 13.30 -1.58
N GLU A 74 -5.73 12.03 -1.98
CA GLU A 74 -4.58 11.19 -1.61
C GLU A 74 -3.29 11.66 -2.29
N ALA A 75 -3.37 11.99 -3.58
CA ALA A 75 -2.23 12.52 -4.31
C ALA A 75 -1.72 13.85 -3.73
N ALA A 76 -2.63 14.71 -3.26
CA ALA A 76 -2.28 15.94 -2.58
C ALA A 76 -1.55 15.69 -1.25
N LEU A 77 -2.04 14.74 -0.43
CA LEU A 77 -1.39 14.35 0.82
C LEU A 77 0.00 13.75 0.57
N LEU A 78 0.16 12.92 -0.45
CA LEU A 78 1.46 12.37 -0.82
C LEU A 78 2.44 13.45 -1.29
N ALA A 79 1.98 14.41 -2.08
CA ALA A 79 2.79 15.55 -2.51
C ALA A 79 3.22 16.42 -1.33
N GLU A 80 2.31 16.67 -0.39
CA GLU A 80 2.61 17.42 0.86
C GLU A 80 3.58 16.63 1.76
N LEU A 81 3.45 15.30 1.84
CA LEU A 81 4.33 14.46 2.63
C LEU A 81 5.76 14.41 2.05
N ALA A 82 5.88 14.44 0.74
CA ALA A 82 7.16 14.41 0.01
C ALA A 82 7.90 15.76 0.05
N ASP A 83 7.29 16.83 0.53
CA ASP A 83 7.95 18.13 0.71
C ASP A 83 8.89 18.07 1.93
N PRO A 84 10.22 18.17 1.76
CA PRO A 84 11.17 18.17 2.88
C PRO A 84 11.03 19.38 3.82
N GLU A 85 10.42 20.47 3.36
CA GLU A 85 10.17 21.67 4.17
C GLU A 85 8.83 21.63 4.93
N ASN A 86 8.04 20.58 4.75
CA ASN A 86 6.76 20.42 5.43
C ASN A 86 6.95 20.22 6.95
N ARG A 87 6.77 21.27 7.72
CA ARG A 87 6.83 21.22 9.19
C ARG A 87 5.64 20.52 9.83
N ALA A 88 4.54 20.36 9.09
CA ALA A 88 3.32 19.71 9.54
C ALA A 88 3.25 18.22 9.13
N TRP A 89 4.34 17.64 8.64
CA TRP A 89 4.40 16.28 8.08
C TRP A 89 3.73 15.20 8.96
N ARG A 90 3.80 15.32 10.30
CA ARG A 90 3.12 14.37 11.21
C ARG A 90 1.60 14.43 11.09
N ARG A 91 1.04 15.59 10.74
CA ARG A 91 -0.40 15.72 10.50
C ARG A 91 -0.76 15.11 9.16
N THR A 92 0.03 15.38 8.14
CA THR A 92 -0.13 14.82 6.79
C THR A 92 0.00 13.30 6.81
N GLU A 93 1.02 12.76 7.49
CA GLU A 93 1.19 11.32 7.70
C GLU A 93 -0.05 10.69 8.34
N ARG A 94 -0.53 11.26 9.46
CA ARG A 94 -1.73 10.74 10.12
C ARG A 94 -2.97 10.76 9.24
N ALA A 95 -3.16 11.81 8.45
CA ALA A 95 -4.28 11.91 7.52
C ALA A 95 -4.21 10.83 6.44
N LEU A 96 -3.01 10.59 5.89
CA LEU A 96 -2.77 9.57 4.89
C LEU A 96 -2.98 8.16 5.44
N LEU A 97 -2.41 7.85 6.62
CA LEU A 97 -2.59 6.55 7.28
C LEU A 97 -4.04 6.29 7.68
N ALA A 98 -4.76 7.31 8.15
CA ALA A 98 -6.19 7.19 8.44
C ALA A 98 -6.98 6.84 7.17
N ARG A 99 -6.66 7.48 6.05
CA ARG A 99 -7.29 7.20 4.75
C ARG A 99 -7.00 5.77 4.29
N TRP A 100 -5.75 5.34 4.35
CA TRP A 100 -5.34 3.98 3.97
C TRP A 100 -5.93 2.90 4.89
N SER A 101 -6.37 3.27 6.11
CA SER A 101 -6.97 2.33 7.06
C SER A 101 -8.48 2.11 6.84
N LEU A 102 -9.08 2.74 5.84
CA LEU A 102 -10.50 2.59 5.50
C LEU A 102 -10.65 1.69 4.27
N SER A 103 -11.26 0.53 4.45
CA SER A 103 -11.53 -0.42 3.37
C SER A 103 -12.78 -0.08 2.57
N GLY A 104 -13.62 0.82 3.08
CA GLY A 104 -14.97 1.09 2.57
C GLY A 104 -16.03 0.09 3.08
N SER A 105 -15.63 -0.86 3.94
CA SER A 105 -16.53 -1.85 4.56
C SER A 105 -16.33 -1.89 6.08
N PRO A 106 -17.33 -1.54 6.88
CA PRO A 106 -17.21 -1.58 8.34
C PRO A 106 -16.81 -2.95 8.91
N ALA A 107 -17.18 -4.04 8.22
CA ALA A 107 -16.82 -5.40 8.63
C ALA A 107 -15.32 -5.65 8.41
N MET A 108 -14.74 -5.16 7.32
CA MET A 108 -13.32 -5.29 7.01
C MET A 108 -12.49 -4.37 7.91
N ASP A 109 -12.96 -3.16 8.16
CA ASP A 109 -12.31 -2.24 9.10
C ASP A 109 -12.27 -2.82 10.52
N LEU A 110 -13.32 -3.55 10.94
CA LEU A 110 -13.34 -4.27 12.22
C LEU A 110 -12.32 -5.43 12.26
N LEU A 111 -12.13 -6.16 11.16
CA LEU A 111 -11.10 -7.19 11.08
C LEU A 111 -9.69 -6.61 11.19
N LEU A 112 -9.44 -5.47 10.53
CA LEU A 112 -8.18 -4.74 10.65
C LEU A 112 -7.92 -4.31 12.10
N GLU A 113 -8.95 -3.76 12.77
CA GLU A 113 -8.84 -3.34 14.17
C GLU A 113 -8.55 -4.53 15.10
N ARG A 114 -9.24 -5.68 14.91
CA ARG A 114 -8.99 -6.88 15.70
C ARG A 114 -7.58 -7.42 15.52
N GLY A 115 -7.11 -7.46 14.27
CA GLY A 115 -5.72 -7.87 13.97
C GLY A 115 -4.69 -6.96 14.63
N ARG A 116 -4.87 -5.64 14.56
CA ARG A 116 -3.99 -4.66 15.21
C ARG A 116 -4.02 -4.77 16.73
N ARG A 117 -5.18 -5.03 17.31
CA ARG A 117 -5.32 -5.24 18.76
C ARG A 117 -4.59 -6.51 19.20
N ALA A 118 -4.80 -7.63 18.52
CA ALA A 118 -4.09 -8.87 18.80
C ALA A 118 -2.57 -8.73 18.69
N MET A 119 -2.06 -7.98 17.69
CA MET A 119 -0.62 -7.63 17.61
C MET A 119 -0.15 -6.85 18.83
N ALA A 120 -0.93 -5.86 19.29
CA ALA A 120 -0.58 -5.06 20.46
C ALA A 120 -0.57 -5.87 21.77
N GLU A 121 -1.38 -6.93 21.83
CA GLU A 121 -1.44 -7.90 22.94
C GLU A 121 -0.37 -9.00 22.84
N GLY A 122 0.40 -9.05 21.72
CA GLY A 122 1.42 -10.07 21.47
C GLY A 122 0.84 -11.39 20.96
N GLU A 123 -0.45 -11.42 20.63
CA GLU A 123 -1.17 -12.60 20.11
C GLU A 123 -1.03 -12.69 18.59
N PHE A 124 0.19 -12.96 18.11
CA PHE A 124 0.50 -12.87 16.68
C PHE A 124 -0.26 -13.88 15.83
N ASP A 125 -0.51 -15.10 16.33
CA ASP A 125 -1.30 -16.11 15.61
C ASP A 125 -2.76 -15.65 15.42
N ALA A 126 -3.39 -15.09 16.45
CA ALA A 126 -4.72 -14.52 16.37
C ALA A 126 -4.78 -13.31 15.43
N ALA A 127 -3.72 -12.46 15.44
CA ALA A 127 -3.60 -11.36 14.51
C ALA A 127 -3.55 -11.84 13.05
N ILE A 128 -2.72 -12.85 12.77
CA ILE A 128 -2.61 -13.46 11.43
C ILE A 128 -3.95 -14.05 10.99
N GLU A 129 -4.68 -14.72 11.88
CA GLU A 129 -6.01 -15.28 11.57
C GLU A 129 -7.02 -14.20 11.18
N HIS A 130 -7.16 -13.12 11.99
CA HIS A 130 -8.05 -12.02 11.68
C HIS A 130 -7.69 -11.30 10.38
N LEU A 131 -6.39 -11.09 10.14
CA LEU A 131 -5.89 -10.38 8.97
C LEU A 131 -5.91 -11.28 7.71
N THR A 132 -5.84 -12.60 7.87
CA THR A 132 -6.08 -13.53 6.76
C THR A 132 -7.54 -13.47 6.32
N ALA A 133 -8.50 -13.52 7.26
CA ALA A 133 -9.89 -13.31 6.92
C ALA A 133 -10.12 -11.96 6.21
N LEU A 134 -9.41 -10.89 6.65
CA LEU A 134 -9.48 -9.59 5.98
C LEU A 134 -8.98 -9.64 4.54
N THR A 135 -7.78 -10.21 4.30
CA THR A 135 -7.19 -10.27 2.95
C THR A 135 -7.95 -11.20 2.00
N ASP A 136 -8.61 -12.23 2.51
CA ASP A 136 -9.46 -13.14 1.74
C ASP A 136 -10.74 -12.45 1.27
N HIS A 137 -11.33 -11.59 2.11
CA HIS A 137 -12.59 -10.89 1.80
C HIS A 137 -12.37 -9.53 1.11
N ALA A 138 -11.21 -8.91 1.28
CA ALA A 138 -10.85 -7.63 0.68
C ALA A 138 -9.45 -7.70 0.04
N PRO A 139 -9.24 -8.49 -1.02
CA PRO A 139 -7.93 -8.74 -1.62
C PRO A 139 -7.29 -7.50 -2.28
N ASP A 140 -8.08 -6.45 -2.52
CA ASP A 140 -7.61 -5.18 -3.09
C ASP A 140 -7.35 -4.10 -2.03
N PHE A 141 -7.49 -4.43 -0.76
CA PHE A 141 -7.25 -3.53 0.35
C PHE A 141 -5.80 -3.62 0.81
N ALA A 142 -4.96 -2.70 0.34
CA ALA A 142 -3.50 -2.71 0.57
C ALA A 142 -3.13 -2.77 2.06
N GLU A 143 -3.83 -2.01 2.92
CA GLU A 143 -3.52 -1.97 4.35
C GLU A 143 -3.81 -3.31 5.06
N GLY A 144 -4.72 -4.11 4.57
CA GLY A 144 -4.96 -5.47 5.09
C GLY A 144 -3.72 -6.35 4.93
N TRP A 145 -3.09 -6.32 3.76
CA TRP A 145 -1.85 -7.03 3.47
C TRP A 145 -0.68 -6.48 4.29
N ASN A 146 -0.53 -5.16 4.38
CA ASN A 146 0.50 -4.52 5.19
C ASN A 146 0.38 -4.87 6.68
N ALA A 147 -0.83 -4.88 7.22
CA ALA A 147 -1.06 -5.26 8.62
C ALA A 147 -0.70 -6.73 8.85
N ARG A 148 -1.06 -7.65 7.92
CA ARG A 148 -0.71 -9.07 8.03
C ARG A 148 0.79 -9.29 7.88
N ALA A 149 1.45 -8.56 6.99
CA ALA A 149 2.90 -8.55 6.88
C ALA A 149 3.57 -8.18 8.20
N THR A 150 3.03 -7.17 8.89
CA THR A 150 3.53 -6.75 10.21
C THR A 150 3.34 -7.86 11.25
N ALA A 151 2.19 -8.54 11.26
CA ALA A 151 1.94 -9.66 12.16
C ALA A 151 2.90 -10.82 11.90
N PHE A 152 3.14 -11.19 10.64
CA PHE A 152 4.15 -12.19 10.26
C PHE A 152 5.56 -11.79 10.67
N TYR A 153 5.94 -10.52 10.48
CA TYR A 153 7.23 -10.01 10.95
C TYR A 153 7.41 -10.17 12.46
N MET A 154 6.40 -9.77 13.24
CA MET A 154 6.42 -9.87 14.70
C MET A 154 6.46 -11.34 15.19
N ALA A 155 5.87 -12.25 14.41
CA ALA A 155 5.96 -13.70 14.62
C ALA A 155 7.30 -14.33 14.13
N GLY A 156 8.22 -13.54 13.57
CA GLY A 156 9.49 -14.04 13.01
C GLY A 156 9.33 -14.77 11.66
N GLN A 157 8.17 -14.69 11.03
CA GLN A 157 7.85 -15.34 9.75
C GLN A 157 8.17 -14.41 8.57
N PHE A 158 9.45 -14.20 8.29
CA PHE A 158 9.90 -13.19 7.31
C PHE A 158 9.48 -13.51 5.87
N GLY A 159 9.45 -14.77 5.45
CA GLY A 159 9.04 -15.15 4.09
C GLY A 159 7.59 -14.71 3.76
N PRO A 160 6.59 -15.14 4.52
CA PRO A 160 5.22 -14.65 4.38
C PRO A 160 5.08 -13.13 4.50
N SER A 161 5.83 -12.50 5.40
CA SER A 161 5.85 -11.03 5.55
C SER A 161 6.29 -10.34 4.26
N ILE A 162 7.39 -10.78 3.63
CA ILE A 162 7.89 -10.24 2.36
C ILE A 162 6.84 -10.40 1.25
N ALA A 163 6.18 -11.56 1.18
CA ALA A 163 5.14 -11.80 0.18
C ALA A 163 3.96 -10.83 0.32
N ASP A 164 3.51 -10.58 1.54
CA ASP A 164 2.44 -9.63 1.83
C ASP A 164 2.85 -8.17 1.58
N ILE A 165 4.11 -7.80 1.88
CA ILE A 165 4.67 -6.49 1.51
C ILE A 165 4.67 -6.32 -0.01
N ALA A 166 5.08 -7.33 -0.76
CA ALA A 166 5.03 -7.28 -2.22
C ALA A 166 3.61 -7.06 -2.74
N ARG A 167 2.61 -7.71 -2.13
CA ARG A 167 1.21 -7.49 -2.47
C ARG A 167 0.75 -6.08 -2.10
N THR A 168 1.14 -5.58 -0.92
CA THR A 168 0.86 -4.20 -0.50
C THR A 168 1.39 -3.19 -1.50
N LEU A 169 2.65 -3.33 -1.93
CA LEU A 169 3.30 -2.41 -2.87
C LEU A 169 2.76 -2.53 -4.30
N ALA A 170 2.25 -3.71 -4.69
CA ALA A 170 1.53 -3.87 -5.96
C ALA A 170 0.20 -3.12 -5.96
N LEU A 171 -0.49 -3.03 -4.82
CA LEU A 171 -1.75 -2.31 -4.66
C LEU A 171 -1.55 -0.81 -4.39
N ASN A 172 -0.55 -0.46 -3.58
CA ASN A 172 -0.18 0.90 -3.22
C ASN A 172 1.35 1.07 -3.27
N PRO A 173 1.91 1.47 -4.42
CA PRO A 173 3.36 1.69 -4.56
C PRO A 173 3.93 2.79 -3.65
N ALA A 174 3.09 3.70 -3.15
CA ALA A 174 3.50 4.78 -2.26
C ALA A 174 3.43 4.40 -0.77
N HIS A 175 3.24 3.12 -0.45
CA HIS A 175 3.09 2.67 0.94
C HIS A 175 4.44 2.65 1.66
N PHE A 176 4.89 3.82 2.13
CA PHE A 176 6.20 3.97 2.79
C PHE A 176 6.37 3.09 4.03
N GLY A 177 5.29 2.76 4.75
CA GLY A 177 5.32 1.83 5.89
C GLY A 177 5.69 0.40 5.48
N ALA A 178 5.16 -0.08 4.35
CA ALA A 178 5.52 -1.40 3.81
C ALA A 178 6.99 -1.45 3.36
N LEU A 179 7.48 -0.39 2.69
CA LEU A 179 8.89 -0.26 2.33
C LEU A 179 9.81 -0.23 3.57
N ALA A 180 9.41 0.50 4.63
CA ALA A 180 10.14 0.50 5.90
C ALA A 180 10.15 -0.89 6.54
N GLY A 181 9.01 -1.59 6.54
CA GLY A 181 8.89 -2.97 7.01
C GLY A 181 9.84 -3.92 6.28
N LEU A 182 9.94 -3.79 4.95
CA LEU A 182 10.88 -4.55 4.13
C LEU A 182 12.33 -4.30 4.56
N GLY A 183 12.68 -3.03 4.83
CA GLY A 183 13.98 -2.65 5.35
C GLY A 183 14.29 -3.29 6.72
N HIS A 184 13.30 -3.35 7.62
CA HIS A 184 13.45 -4.03 8.90
C HIS A 184 13.69 -5.54 8.74
N ILE A 185 12.99 -6.19 7.82
CA ILE A 185 13.17 -7.62 7.53
C ILE A 185 14.58 -7.89 6.99
N PHE A 186 15.05 -7.12 6.00
CA PHE A 186 16.39 -7.30 5.44
C PHE A 186 17.50 -7.05 6.47
N ARG A 187 17.32 -6.10 7.38
CA ARG A 187 18.23 -5.96 8.52
C ARG A 187 18.24 -7.19 9.44
N ALA A 188 17.07 -7.77 9.72
CA ALA A 188 16.96 -8.98 10.54
C ALA A 188 17.56 -10.23 9.85
N LEU A 189 17.64 -10.22 8.52
CA LEU A 189 18.27 -11.26 7.70
C LEU A 189 19.77 -11.02 7.44
N ASP A 190 20.34 -9.96 8.01
CA ASP A 190 21.74 -9.54 7.78
C ASP A 190 22.03 -9.23 6.29
N GLU A 191 21.08 -8.55 5.63
CA GLU A 191 21.15 -8.12 4.23
C GLU A 191 21.17 -6.57 4.15
N PRO A 192 22.25 -5.91 4.58
CA PRO A 192 22.28 -4.46 4.80
C PRO A 192 22.11 -3.63 3.52
N GLU A 193 22.59 -4.10 2.37
CA GLU A 193 22.45 -3.40 1.09
C GLU A 193 20.97 -3.35 0.66
N ARG A 194 20.26 -4.46 0.81
CA ARG A 194 18.82 -4.56 0.50
C ARG A 194 18.00 -3.73 1.50
N ALA A 195 18.38 -3.76 2.77
CA ALA A 195 17.75 -2.93 3.80
C ALA A 195 17.91 -1.44 3.47
N LEU A 196 19.12 -1.02 3.08
CA LEU A 196 19.40 0.36 2.67
C LEU A 196 18.57 0.78 1.46
N ALA A 197 18.45 -0.09 0.45
CA ALA A 197 17.63 0.18 -0.73
C ALA A 197 16.15 0.38 -0.35
N ALA A 198 15.59 -0.46 0.52
CA ALA A 198 14.22 -0.38 0.98
C ALA A 198 13.95 0.90 1.81
N TYR A 199 14.84 1.24 2.75
CA TYR A 199 14.71 2.47 3.53
C TYR A 199 14.86 3.74 2.68
N ARG A 200 15.77 3.76 1.71
CA ARG A 200 15.90 4.88 0.77
C ARG A 200 14.63 5.06 -0.07
N ALA A 201 14.01 3.97 -0.50
CA ALA A 201 12.73 4.02 -1.20
C ALA A 201 11.62 4.60 -0.32
N ALA A 202 11.54 4.18 0.96
CA ALA A 202 10.59 4.75 1.92
C ALA A 202 10.86 6.24 2.18
N LEU A 203 12.14 6.62 2.34
CA LEU A 203 12.58 8.00 2.59
C LEU A 203 12.31 8.92 1.40
N ALA A 204 12.35 8.40 0.17
CA ALA A 204 12.00 9.17 -1.01
C ALA A 204 10.52 9.59 -1.04
N ILE A 205 9.64 8.80 -0.41
CA ILE A 205 8.21 9.13 -0.26
C ILE A 205 7.99 10.03 0.96
N HIS A 206 8.71 9.77 2.05
CA HIS A 206 8.56 10.48 3.32
C HIS A 206 9.88 10.99 3.88
N PRO A 207 10.47 12.08 3.28
CA PRO A 207 11.80 12.59 3.63
C PRO A 207 11.92 13.14 5.05
N ASN A 208 10.79 13.48 5.68
CA ASN A 208 10.75 14.09 7.00
C ASN A 208 10.68 13.06 8.15
N LYS A 209 10.65 11.74 7.85
CA LYS A 209 10.57 10.69 8.88
C LYS A 209 11.95 10.44 9.51
N PRO A 210 12.16 10.83 10.81
CA PRO A 210 13.49 10.75 11.42
C PRO A 210 14.04 9.33 11.47
N GLU A 211 13.17 8.35 11.76
CA GLU A 211 13.56 6.96 11.92
C GLU A 211 14.10 6.35 10.62
N LEU A 212 13.54 6.75 9.46
CA LEU A 212 14.04 6.31 8.15
C LEU A 212 15.38 6.95 7.81
N ARG A 213 15.55 8.23 8.15
CA ARG A 213 16.81 8.95 7.93
C ARG A 213 17.94 8.34 8.76
N GLU A 214 17.71 8.11 10.05
CA GLU A 214 18.67 7.47 10.94
C GLU A 214 19.04 6.07 10.47
N ALA A 215 18.07 5.28 10.00
CA ALA A 215 18.31 3.94 9.48
C ALA A 215 19.20 3.97 8.22
N VAL A 216 18.95 4.92 7.30
CA VAL A 216 19.76 5.11 6.10
C VAL A 216 21.20 5.54 6.48
N GLU A 217 21.35 6.57 7.31
CA GLU A 217 22.65 7.08 7.74
C GLU A 217 23.49 5.99 8.45
N THR A 218 22.85 5.19 9.30
CA THR A 218 23.50 4.08 10.00
C THR A 218 24.03 3.02 9.05
N LEU A 219 23.21 2.61 8.08
CA LEU A 219 23.59 1.58 7.10
C LEU A 219 24.65 2.10 6.13
N GLU A 220 24.57 3.35 5.67
CA GLU A 220 25.59 3.97 4.84
C GLU A 220 26.94 4.02 5.52
N ALA A 221 26.96 4.40 6.81
CA ALA A 221 28.20 4.41 7.60
C ALA A 221 28.77 3.00 7.78
N ALA A 222 27.93 1.99 8.01
CA ALA A 222 28.36 0.61 8.19
C ALA A 222 28.95 0.03 6.88
N LEU A 223 28.28 0.27 5.75
CA LEU A 223 28.74 -0.21 4.42
C LEU A 223 29.98 0.53 3.94
N GLY A 224 30.05 1.86 4.12
CA GLY A 224 31.20 2.65 3.70
C GLY A 224 32.47 2.40 4.54
N GLY A 225 32.35 1.84 5.75
CA GLY A 225 33.48 1.43 6.57
C GLY A 225 34.08 0.06 6.26
N GLN A 226 33.44 -0.72 5.37
CA GLN A 226 33.92 -2.05 4.96
C GLN A 226 34.88 -1.99 3.75
N ASP A 227 35.01 -0.83 3.09
CA ASP A 227 35.85 -0.62 1.91
C ASP A 227 37.29 -0.14 2.27
N ILE A 228 37.70 -0.21 3.55
CA ILE A 228 39.05 0.14 4.03
C ILE A 228 39.72 -1.12 4.58
#